data_f5bfb5e3f5684b51bfb1385acc57179a
#
_entry.id   f5bfb5e3f5684b51bfb1385acc57179a
#
_cell.length_a   1.000
_cell.length_b   1.000
_cell.length_c   1.000
_cell.angle_alpha   90.00
_cell.angle_beta   90.00
_cell.angle_gamma   90.00
#
_symmetry.space_group_name_H-M   'P 1'
#
loop_
_entity.id
_entity.type
_entity.pdbx_description
1 polymer ?
#
loop_
_entity_poly.entity_id
_entity_poly.type
_entity_poly.pdbx_seq_one_letter_code
_entity_poly.pdbx_strand_id
1 'polypeptide(L)'
;RKLADGYGMKLSAECVAPTMVSDGLRHYQFADYPMGEFWLNSPTHDKLNDMLDAVSGAHIYGKDIIQAEGFTEIRGTWDEHPAMLKKLLDHNYCIGINSIVFHVNTHNPYVDKAPGMTLDGIGTFFQRDNTWWKEMPVFDNYISKTQALLQYGKPVSDIAVYTGDEMPRRSIMPERLTSTLPGLFSEKTLQEEAARKANVGQPIEVSPVGVTHTKNMTKADDWVNSLNGYRYDSFNHDVLNECKIENGKLITKGGTAYSTLVVPQQRPMNPDRIVTCWNTIDSISKLGVPVIKDVWTKSDLSSIGIQRDITLPEGIDFTHRHATDADIYFLSNQSNEAKQFSPVFRDTRKYCYTVDAENDRIMEKGNSMEISLPSGNAIFYVFTDKEIPAQYLYQPKTTGEMMPLANKSWHVTFETTGRTMEMTELKDWTSFPDNDIRYYSGHAAYETTFKYKKMPAKDEAVLLDLGKVENLATVYVNGKQCATAWRTPYVVDITEALKKGENKLKIVVVNTWANAIQGSDEGKAPFKGIWTNAKYRRASKELLPAGLLGPVSITTCK
;
A
#
# COMPACT_ATOMS: atom_id res chain seq x y z
N ARG A 1 13.95 -18.13 20.78
CA ARG A 1 14.94 -18.01 19.72
C ARG A 1 15.89 -19.20 19.65
N LYS A 2 16.67 -19.50 20.69
CA LYS A 2 17.66 -20.63 20.68
C LYS A 2 17.06 -21.96 20.23
N LEU A 3 15.81 -22.25 20.62
CA LEU A 3 15.11 -23.46 20.21
C LEU A 3 14.80 -23.43 18.70
N ALA A 4 14.25 -22.34 18.20
CA ALA A 4 13.97 -22.15 16.78
C ALA A 4 15.26 -22.25 15.93
N ASP A 5 16.31 -21.56 16.35
CA ASP A 5 17.63 -21.62 15.70
C ASP A 5 18.16 -23.06 15.62
N GLY A 6 17.98 -23.87 16.69
CA GLY A 6 18.37 -25.27 16.74
C GLY A 6 17.65 -26.16 15.72
N TYR A 7 16.48 -25.75 15.26
CA TYR A 7 15.72 -26.44 14.21
C TYR A 7 15.79 -25.75 12.85
N GLY A 8 16.65 -24.73 12.68
CA GLY A 8 16.76 -23.96 11.43
C GLY A 8 15.52 -23.11 11.12
N MET A 9 14.66 -22.87 12.11
CA MET A 9 13.43 -22.10 11.97
C MET A 9 13.71 -20.60 12.18
N LYS A 10 12.88 -19.77 11.54
CA LYS A 10 12.87 -18.32 11.75
C LYS A 10 11.76 -17.95 12.71
N LEU A 11 12.01 -16.91 13.51
CA LEU A 11 11.08 -16.38 14.47
C LEU A 11 10.49 -15.06 13.93
N SER A 12 9.19 -15.03 13.67
CA SER A 12 8.42 -13.82 13.50
C SER A 12 7.86 -13.38 14.85
N ALA A 13 7.87 -12.09 15.13
CA ALA A 13 7.31 -11.55 16.36
C ALA A 13 6.65 -10.21 16.10
N GLU A 14 5.46 -10.07 16.64
CA GLU A 14 4.65 -8.87 16.58
C GLU A 14 4.62 -8.15 17.93
N CYS A 15 4.47 -6.84 17.88
CA CYS A 15 4.29 -5.97 19.04
C CYS A 15 3.09 -5.08 18.78
N VAL A 16 2.05 -5.22 19.57
CA VAL A 16 0.76 -4.53 19.39
C VAL A 16 0.46 -3.63 20.57
N ALA A 17 0.13 -2.37 20.29
CA ALA A 17 -0.44 -1.47 21.29
C ALA A 17 -1.92 -1.83 21.56
N PRO A 18 -2.41 -1.71 22.78
CA PRO A 18 -1.78 -1.15 24.00
C PRO A 18 -1.11 -2.20 24.90
N THR A 19 -0.92 -3.42 24.45
CA THR A 19 -0.46 -4.54 25.28
C THR A 19 1.03 -4.49 25.60
N MET A 20 1.81 -3.78 24.80
CA MET A 20 3.25 -3.64 25.03
C MET A 20 3.56 -2.73 26.23
N VAL A 21 4.09 -3.32 27.30
CA VAL A 21 4.42 -2.65 28.57
C VAL A 21 5.92 -2.54 28.81
N SER A 22 6.74 -2.86 27.84
CA SER A 22 8.21 -2.87 27.93
C SER A 22 8.83 -1.99 26.84
N ASP A 23 9.94 -2.40 26.26
CA ASP A 23 10.62 -1.76 25.13
C ASP A 23 10.17 -2.39 23.81
N GLY A 24 9.33 -1.68 23.06
CA GLY A 24 8.81 -2.13 21.78
C GLY A 24 9.90 -2.33 20.72
N LEU A 25 10.98 -1.55 20.76
CA LEU A 25 12.10 -1.72 19.84
C LEU A 25 12.94 -2.96 20.20
N ARG A 26 13.27 -3.11 21.51
CA ARG A 26 14.10 -4.23 21.98
C ARG A 26 13.43 -5.59 21.77
N HIS A 27 12.11 -5.63 21.78
CA HIS A 27 11.34 -6.81 21.43
C HIS A 27 11.85 -7.44 20.12
N TYR A 28 12.11 -6.63 19.11
CA TYR A 28 12.55 -7.05 17.78
C TYR A 28 14.03 -7.45 17.68
N GLN A 29 14.85 -7.17 18.68
CA GLN A 29 16.23 -7.67 18.74
C GLN A 29 16.27 -9.20 18.59
N PHE A 30 15.29 -9.88 19.16
CA PHE A 30 15.21 -11.34 19.26
C PHE A 30 14.41 -12.00 18.14
N ALA A 31 13.68 -11.24 17.34
CA ALA A 31 12.98 -11.72 16.15
C ALA A 31 13.89 -11.78 14.93
N ASP A 32 13.63 -12.73 14.02
CA ASP A 32 14.20 -12.71 12.68
C ASP A 32 13.40 -11.81 11.76
N TYR A 33 12.07 -11.81 11.93
CA TYR A 33 11.11 -11.02 11.19
C TYR A 33 10.30 -10.15 12.17
N PRO A 34 10.73 -8.89 12.41
CA PRO A 34 9.90 -7.90 13.08
C PRO A 34 8.59 -7.71 12.33
N MET A 35 7.45 -7.70 13.04
CA MET A 35 6.14 -7.54 12.45
C MET A 35 5.35 -6.46 13.20
N GLY A 36 4.79 -5.51 12.43
CA GLY A 36 3.76 -4.59 12.89
C GLY A 36 2.40 -5.01 12.38
N GLU A 37 1.39 -4.17 12.57
CA GLU A 37 0.07 -4.36 11.97
C GLU A 37 -0.50 -3.05 11.43
N PHE A 38 -1.30 -3.13 10.36
CA PHE A 38 -2.08 -2.01 9.86
C PHE A 38 -3.50 -2.45 9.50
N TRP A 39 -4.43 -1.55 9.66
CA TRP A 39 -5.85 -1.83 9.61
C TRP A 39 -6.53 -1.16 8.42
N LEU A 40 -7.47 -1.87 7.81
CA LEU A 40 -8.33 -1.36 6.75
C LEU A 40 -9.62 -0.78 7.39
N ASN A 41 -10.04 0.41 6.96
CA ASN A 41 -11.30 1.04 7.38
C ASN A 41 -11.54 1.08 8.91
N SER A 42 -10.48 0.95 9.69
CA SER A 42 -10.55 0.82 11.16
C SER A 42 -9.62 1.83 11.84
N PRO A 43 -9.80 3.15 11.63
CA PRO A 43 -8.86 4.19 12.07
C PRO A 43 -8.70 4.24 13.60
N THR A 44 -9.63 3.68 14.35
CA THR A 44 -9.55 3.59 15.81
C THR A 44 -8.66 2.46 16.30
N HIS A 45 -8.28 1.51 15.43
CA HIS A 45 -7.41 0.39 15.73
C HIS A 45 -6.04 0.52 15.05
N ASP A 46 -6.00 1.21 13.92
CA ASP A 46 -4.76 1.44 13.19
C ASP A 46 -3.79 2.31 14.02
N LYS A 47 -2.60 1.80 14.27
CA LYS A 47 -1.61 2.41 15.16
C LYS A 47 -0.27 2.52 14.45
N LEU A 48 0.08 3.72 14.02
CA LEU A 48 1.40 3.98 13.41
C LEU A 48 2.56 3.52 14.31
N ASN A 49 2.42 3.58 15.64
CA ASN A 49 3.43 3.08 16.57
C ASN A 49 3.84 1.64 16.31
N ASP A 50 2.86 0.76 16.01
CA ASP A 50 3.13 -0.67 15.82
C ASP A 50 3.98 -0.88 14.57
N MET A 51 3.70 -0.12 13.51
CA MET A 51 4.51 -0.10 12.29
C MET A 51 5.90 0.49 12.51
N LEU A 52 5.99 1.65 13.19
CA LEU A 52 7.27 2.31 13.45
C LEU A 52 8.17 1.51 14.40
N ASP A 53 7.61 0.77 15.37
CA ASP A 53 8.37 -0.12 16.23
C ASP A 53 9.00 -1.26 15.42
N ALA A 54 8.23 -1.89 14.52
CA ALA A 54 8.73 -2.96 13.66
C ALA A 54 9.82 -2.45 12.70
N VAL A 55 9.58 -1.30 12.04
CA VAL A 55 10.51 -0.71 11.08
C VAL A 55 11.78 -0.22 11.77
N SER A 56 11.67 0.64 12.80
CA SER A 56 12.84 1.12 13.53
C SER A 56 13.58 -0.03 14.21
N GLY A 57 12.86 -0.96 14.84
CA GLY A 57 13.46 -2.15 15.46
C GLY A 57 14.23 -3.00 14.46
N ALA A 58 13.68 -3.20 13.26
CA ALA A 58 14.38 -3.92 12.19
C ALA A 58 15.67 -3.21 11.76
N HIS A 59 15.59 -1.90 11.50
CA HIS A 59 16.73 -1.11 11.02
C HIS A 59 17.87 -1.06 12.04
N ILE A 60 17.56 -0.78 13.31
CA ILE A 60 18.60 -0.64 14.35
C ILE A 60 19.22 -1.99 14.75
N TYR A 61 18.49 -3.10 14.61
CA TYR A 61 19.00 -4.45 14.88
C TYR A 61 19.40 -5.24 13.62
N GLY A 62 19.38 -4.61 12.44
CA GLY A 62 19.85 -5.18 11.17
C GLY A 62 19.04 -6.35 10.66
N LYS A 63 17.70 -6.23 10.70
CA LYS A 63 16.80 -7.21 10.12
C LYS A 63 16.41 -6.76 8.71
N ASP A 64 16.53 -7.67 7.73
CA ASP A 64 16.29 -7.32 6.32
C ASP A 64 14.82 -7.46 5.93
N ILE A 65 14.08 -8.38 6.56
CA ILE A 65 12.65 -8.61 6.32
C ILE A 65 11.84 -7.97 7.44
N ILE A 66 10.95 -7.08 7.06
CA ILE A 66 10.07 -6.33 7.96
C ILE A 66 8.64 -6.65 7.56
N GLN A 67 7.96 -7.40 8.42
CA GLN A 67 6.60 -7.86 8.18
C GLN A 67 5.56 -6.86 8.70
N ALA A 68 4.35 -6.98 8.17
CA ALA A 68 3.15 -6.46 8.81
C ALA A 68 1.99 -7.43 8.62
N GLU A 69 1.24 -7.68 9.69
CA GLU A 69 -0.13 -8.14 9.59
C GLU A 69 -0.93 -7.05 8.88
N GLY A 70 -1.57 -7.37 7.77
CA GLY A 70 -2.16 -6.35 6.92
C GLY A 70 -3.60 -6.60 6.55
N PHE A 71 -4.31 -5.47 6.41
CA PHE A 71 -5.70 -5.38 6.03
C PHE A 71 -6.68 -5.93 7.08
N THR A 72 -6.26 -6.00 8.34
CA THR A 72 -7.19 -6.29 9.42
C THR A 72 -8.28 -5.22 9.42
N GLU A 73 -9.52 -5.64 9.40
CA GLU A 73 -10.67 -4.74 9.43
C GLU A 73 -11.61 -5.17 10.56
N ILE A 74 -12.11 -4.18 11.32
CA ILE A 74 -13.15 -4.45 12.29
C ILE A 74 -14.52 -4.33 11.60
N ARG A 75 -15.32 -5.38 11.68
CA ARG A 75 -16.65 -5.43 11.09
C ARG A 75 -16.65 -5.37 9.57
N GLY A 76 -15.76 -6.12 8.92
CA GLY A 76 -15.72 -6.28 7.46
C GLY A 76 -17.10 -6.63 6.89
N THR A 77 -17.44 -6.02 5.79
CA THR A 77 -18.79 -6.06 5.19
C THR A 77 -18.85 -6.74 3.83
N TRP A 78 -17.76 -7.41 3.45
CA TRP A 78 -17.63 -8.16 2.20
C TRP A 78 -17.69 -7.31 0.93
N ASP A 79 -17.30 -6.05 1.03
CA ASP A 79 -17.13 -5.12 -0.11
C ASP A 79 -15.65 -4.87 -0.44
N GLU A 80 -14.74 -5.44 0.33
CA GLU A 80 -13.30 -5.32 0.15
C GLU A 80 -12.84 -6.05 -1.11
N HIS A 81 -11.90 -5.43 -1.84
CA HIS A 81 -11.33 -5.98 -3.07
C HIS A 81 -9.91 -5.43 -3.34
N PRO A 82 -9.08 -6.09 -4.17
CA PRO A 82 -7.67 -5.76 -4.36
C PRO A 82 -7.36 -4.28 -4.67
N ALA A 83 -8.15 -3.61 -5.50
CA ALA A 83 -7.93 -2.20 -5.84
C ALA A 83 -8.00 -1.27 -4.62
N MET A 84 -8.92 -1.56 -3.70
CA MET A 84 -9.11 -0.84 -2.45
C MET A 84 -7.93 -1.05 -1.48
N LEU A 85 -7.36 -2.26 -1.48
CA LEU A 85 -6.26 -2.63 -0.59
C LEU A 85 -4.91 -2.01 -1.00
N LYS A 86 -4.70 -1.79 -2.30
CA LYS A 86 -3.40 -1.38 -2.85
C LYS A 86 -2.88 -0.05 -2.28
N LYS A 87 -3.73 0.99 -2.23
CA LYS A 87 -3.30 2.33 -1.76
C LYS A 87 -2.78 2.28 -0.32
N LEU A 88 -3.48 1.56 0.55
CA LEU A 88 -3.08 1.36 1.94
C LEU A 88 -1.78 0.56 2.05
N LEU A 89 -1.62 -0.49 1.24
CA LEU A 89 -0.39 -1.28 1.20
C LEU A 89 0.81 -0.44 0.78
N ASP A 90 0.65 0.35 -0.28
CA ASP A 90 1.72 1.22 -0.79
C ASP A 90 2.15 2.27 0.24
N HIS A 91 1.19 2.81 1.00
CA HIS A 91 1.50 3.68 2.14
C HIS A 91 2.40 2.96 3.16
N ASN A 92 2.03 1.74 3.54
CA ASN A 92 2.79 0.97 4.52
C ASN A 92 4.17 0.51 3.98
N TYR A 93 4.30 0.29 2.67
CA TYR A 93 5.62 0.13 2.03
C TYR A 93 6.47 1.40 2.16
N CYS A 94 5.87 2.58 2.03
CA CYS A 94 6.58 3.85 2.25
C CYS A 94 6.97 4.03 3.73
N ILE A 95 6.21 3.52 4.70
CA ILE A 95 6.63 3.49 6.12
C ILE A 95 7.90 2.65 6.28
N GLY A 96 8.03 1.53 5.56
CA GLY A 96 9.26 0.75 5.52
C GLY A 96 9.10 -0.76 5.61
N ILE A 97 7.88 -1.30 5.65
CA ILE A 97 7.68 -2.75 5.56
C ILE A 97 8.04 -3.26 4.16
N ASN A 98 8.38 -4.53 4.07
CA ASN A 98 8.72 -5.19 2.80
C ASN A 98 8.23 -6.64 2.72
N SER A 99 7.32 -7.03 3.61
CA SER A 99 6.69 -8.36 3.60
C SER A 99 5.32 -8.27 4.26
N ILE A 100 4.27 -8.66 3.53
CA ILE A 100 2.89 -8.66 4.04
C ILE A 100 2.49 -10.03 4.56
N VAL A 101 1.74 -10.06 5.66
CA VAL A 101 1.02 -11.22 6.17
C VAL A 101 -0.47 -10.89 6.13
N PHE A 102 -1.23 -11.60 5.31
CA PHE A 102 -2.65 -11.29 5.12
C PHE A 102 -3.48 -11.67 6.35
N HIS A 103 -4.26 -10.76 6.85
CA HIS A 103 -5.28 -11.01 7.85
C HIS A 103 -6.68 -10.81 7.24
N VAL A 104 -7.46 -11.93 6.92
CA VAL A 104 -7.18 -13.25 7.45
C VAL A 104 -7.67 -14.36 6.49
N ASN A 105 -7.05 -15.51 6.53
CA ASN A 105 -7.62 -16.73 5.96
C ASN A 105 -8.32 -17.54 7.04
N THR A 106 -9.63 -17.68 6.93
CA THR A 106 -10.44 -18.46 7.88
C THR A 106 -10.82 -19.80 7.27
N HIS A 107 -10.66 -20.88 8.05
CA HIS A 107 -11.11 -22.20 7.63
C HIS A 107 -12.63 -22.23 7.46
N ASN A 108 -13.11 -22.46 6.22
CA ASN A 108 -14.51 -22.69 5.94
C ASN A 108 -14.75 -24.19 5.68
N PRO A 109 -15.38 -24.94 6.58
CA PRO A 109 -15.63 -26.37 6.40
C PRO A 109 -16.79 -26.66 5.43
N TYR A 110 -17.59 -25.65 5.09
CA TYR A 110 -18.75 -25.81 4.23
C TYR A 110 -18.35 -25.73 2.76
N VAL A 111 -18.94 -26.58 1.93
CA VAL A 111 -18.77 -26.59 0.48
C VAL A 111 -20.00 -26.09 -0.26
N ASP A 112 -21.11 -25.95 0.44
CA ASP A 112 -22.44 -25.56 -0.05
C ASP A 112 -22.90 -24.20 0.47
N LYS A 113 -22.05 -23.51 1.25
CA LYS A 113 -22.34 -22.20 1.86
C LYS A 113 -21.19 -21.24 1.62
N ALA A 114 -21.49 -20.11 0.99
CA ALA A 114 -20.55 -19.04 0.70
C ALA A 114 -21.17 -17.68 1.07
N PRO A 115 -20.36 -16.70 1.44
CA PRO A 115 -18.91 -16.70 1.61
C PRO A 115 -18.38 -17.50 2.81
N GLY A 116 -19.23 -17.97 3.72
CA GLY A 116 -18.90 -18.94 4.74
C GLY A 116 -18.38 -18.34 6.06
N MET A 117 -17.45 -19.05 6.69
CA MET A 117 -16.92 -18.71 8.01
C MET A 117 -15.98 -17.51 7.95
N THR A 118 -16.02 -16.71 9.02
CA THR A 118 -15.14 -15.57 9.27
C THR A 118 -14.61 -15.64 10.70
N LEU A 119 -13.63 -14.80 11.02
CA LEU A 119 -13.15 -14.59 12.38
C LEU A 119 -14.05 -13.56 13.11
N ASP A 120 -15.34 -13.90 13.24
CA ASP A 120 -16.38 -13.10 13.91
C ASP A 120 -16.42 -11.61 13.49
N GLY A 121 -16.20 -11.33 12.20
CA GLY A 121 -16.21 -9.98 11.65
C GLY A 121 -14.90 -9.20 11.82
N ILE A 122 -13.80 -9.87 12.18
CA ILE A 122 -12.47 -9.31 12.19
C ILE A 122 -11.69 -9.79 10.97
N GLY A 123 -11.02 -8.87 10.26
CA GLY A 123 -10.15 -9.18 9.13
C GLY A 123 -10.81 -9.00 7.75
N THR A 124 -10.00 -8.81 6.74
CA THR A 124 -10.38 -8.93 5.32
C THR A 124 -10.23 -10.40 4.91
N PHE A 125 -11.21 -10.96 4.23
CA PHE A 125 -11.30 -12.42 4.11
C PHE A 125 -10.62 -12.93 2.82
N PHE A 126 -9.34 -13.30 2.94
CA PHE A 126 -8.53 -13.89 1.87
C PHE A 126 -8.75 -15.41 1.82
N GLN A 127 -9.86 -15.84 1.24
CA GLN A 127 -10.26 -17.24 1.23
C GLN A 127 -10.96 -17.65 -0.08
N ARG A 128 -10.94 -18.97 -0.37
CA ARG A 128 -11.42 -19.58 -1.62
C ARG A 128 -12.86 -19.21 -2.00
N ASP A 129 -13.70 -18.89 -1.01
CA ASP A 129 -15.11 -18.60 -1.21
C ASP A 129 -15.37 -17.09 -1.40
N ASN A 130 -14.33 -16.24 -1.35
CA ASN A 130 -14.45 -14.85 -1.78
C ASN A 130 -14.62 -14.79 -3.29
N THR A 131 -15.48 -13.90 -3.77
CA THR A 131 -15.85 -13.83 -5.20
C THR A 131 -14.64 -13.66 -6.11
N TRP A 132 -13.68 -12.79 -5.72
CA TRP A 132 -12.49 -12.45 -6.50
C TRP A 132 -11.25 -13.32 -6.20
N TRP A 133 -11.43 -14.44 -5.49
CA TRP A 133 -10.29 -15.30 -5.13
C TRP A 133 -9.52 -15.86 -6.33
N LYS A 134 -10.22 -16.15 -7.43
CA LYS A 134 -9.59 -16.64 -8.66
C LYS A 134 -8.69 -15.58 -9.32
N GLU A 135 -9.02 -14.32 -9.11
CA GLU A 135 -8.30 -13.15 -9.62
C GLU A 135 -7.19 -12.65 -8.68
N MET A 136 -7.13 -13.16 -7.44
CA MET A 136 -6.11 -12.77 -6.46
C MET A 136 -4.66 -12.81 -6.98
N PRO A 137 -4.26 -13.75 -7.86
CA PRO A 137 -2.90 -13.81 -8.39
C PRO A 137 -2.40 -12.52 -9.04
N VAL A 138 -3.26 -11.62 -9.54
CA VAL A 138 -2.79 -10.33 -10.09
C VAL A 138 -2.30 -9.40 -9.00
N PHE A 139 -2.95 -9.42 -7.83
CA PHE A 139 -2.52 -8.64 -6.67
C PHE A 139 -1.28 -9.25 -6.02
N ASP A 140 -1.23 -10.58 -5.87
CA ASP A 140 -0.06 -11.30 -5.37
C ASP A 140 1.19 -11.04 -6.23
N ASN A 141 1.02 -10.97 -7.54
CA ASN A 141 2.11 -10.66 -8.48
C ASN A 141 2.64 -9.22 -8.27
N TYR A 142 1.75 -8.24 -8.12
CA TYR A 142 2.12 -6.88 -7.76
C TYR A 142 2.91 -6.84 -6.44
N ILE A 143 2.38 -7.49 -5.40
CA ILE A 143 3.00 -7.59 -4.07
C ILE A 143 4.39 -8.21 -4.17
N SER A 144 4.51 -9.36 -4.82
CA SER A 144 5.77 -10.09 -4.93
C SER A 144 6.86 -9.28 -5.61
N LYS A 145 6.55 -8.58 -6.70
CA LYS A 145 7.49 -7.72 -7.42
C LYS A 145 7.91 -6.51 -6.62
N THR A 146 6.93 -5.86 -5.98
CA THR A 146 7.18 -4.69 -5.14
C THR A 146 8.07 -5.07 -3.95
N GLN A 147 7.76 -6.16 -3.27
CA GLN A 147 8.55 -6.63 -2.13
C GLN A 147 9.95 -7.09 -2.53
N ALA A 148 10.13 -7.70 -3.71
CA ALA A 148 11.45 -8.07 -4.20
C ALA A 148 12.39 -6.87 -4.32
N LEU A 149 11.88 -5.73 -4.82
CA LEU A 149 12.66 -4.48 -4.91
C LEU A 149 12.86 -3.86 -3.52
N LEU A 150 11.86 -3.87 -2.66
CA LEU A 150 11.94 -3.31 -1.30
C LEU A 150 12.81 -4.13 -0.34
N GLN A 151 13.07 -5.39 -0.64
CA GLN A 151 14.00 -6.26 0.10
C GLN A 151 15.44 -6.14 -0.39
N TYR A 152 15.67 -5.47 -1.55
CA TYR A 152 17.00 -5.30 -2.08
C TYR A 152 17.76 -4.17 -1.37
N GLY A 153 19.04 -4.43 -1.01
CA GLY A 153 19.88 -3.46 -0.31
C GLY A 153 19.46 -3.18 1.15
N LYS A 154 19.88 -2.04 1.67
CA LYS A 154 19.63 -1.59 3.04
C LYS A 154 18.74 -0.34 3.05
N PRO A 155 17.97 -0.10 4.12
CA PRO A 155 17.17 1.11 4.25
C PRO A 155 18.06 2.35 4.37
N VAL A 156 17.59 3.48 3.84
CA VAL A 156 18.22 4.79 4.02
C VAL A 156 17.38 5.62 4.98
N SER A 157 18.02 6.04 6.09
CA SER A 157 17.43 6.89 7.11
C SER A 157 18.54 7.74 7.73
N ASP A 158 18.40 9.05 7.69
CA ASP A 158 19.48 9.96 8.12
C ASP A 158 19.39 10.33 9.59
N ILE A 159 18.22 10.20 10.20
CA ILE A 159 17.93 10.74 11.52
C ILE A 159 17.71 9.62 12.53
N ALA A 160 18.56 9.55 13.56
CA ALA A 160 18.30 8.75 14.74
C ALA A 160 17.52 9.60 15.77
N VAL A 161 16.42 9.09 16.31
CA VAL A 161 15.59 9.77 17.29
C VAL A 161 15.60 9.00 18.60
N TYR A 162 16.11 9.62 19.67
CA TYR A 162 16.20 8.98 20.97
C TYR A 162 14.83 8.87 21.66
N THR A 163 14.47 7.66 22.11
CA THR A 163 13.16 7.38 22.72
C THR A 163 13.03 7.84 24.18
N GLY A 164 14.16 8.11 24.86
CA GLY A 164 14.22 8.31 26.31
C GLY A 164 14.58 7.03 27.05
N ASP A 165 14.78 7.13 28.39
CA ASP A 165 15.24 6.03 29.24
C ASP A 165 14.12 5.26 29.92
N GLU A 166 12.90 5.79 29.93
CA GLU A 166 11.78 5.25 30.69
C GLU A 166 11.02 4.14 29.98
N MET A 167 10.37 3.32 30.80
CA MET A 167 9.47 2.26 30.35
C MET A 167 8.00 2.62 30.67
N PRO A 168 7.04 2.21 29.87
CA PRO A 168 7.18 1.56 28.55
C PRO A 168 7.68 2.56 27.50
N ARG A 169 8.51 2.08 26.56
CA ARG A 169 9.00 2.93 25.47
C ARG A 169 8.63 2.33 24.11
N ARG A 170 8.26 3.23 23.22
CA ARG A 170 7.85 2.95 21.86
C ARG A 170 8.58 3.89 20.90
N SER A 171 8.51 3.60 19.62
CA SER A 171 8.97 4.53 18.58
C SER A 171 8.34 5.91 18.76
N ILE A 172 9.13 6.93 18.46
CA ILE A 172 8.67 8.32 18.52
C ILE A 172 7.79 8.58 17.30
N MET A 173 6.58 9.01 17.57
CA MET A 173 5.62 9.39 16.52
C MET A 173 6.02 10.72 15.87
N PRO A 174 5.73 10.95 14.57
CA PRO A 174 6.08 12.19 13.88
C PRO A 174 5.63 13.46 14.62
N GLU A 175 4.40 13.49 15.13
CA GLU A 175 3.87 14.65 15.85
C GLU A 175 4.66 14.98 17.14
N ARG A 176 5.38 14.01 17.69
CA ARG A 176 6.29 14.24 18.83
C ARG A 176 7.53 15.04 18.44
N LEU A 177 7.89 15.05 17.17
CA LEU A 177 9.02 15.78 16.64
C LEU A 177 8.69 17.23 16.26
N THR A 178 7.42 17.58 16.13
CA THR A 178 7.00 18.93 15.74
C THR A 178 7.51 20.04 16.66
N SER A 179 7.69 19.75 17.95
CA SER A 179 8.24 20.70 18.92
C SER A 179 9.77 20.85 18.82
N THR A 180 10.47 19.81 18.35
CA THR A 180 11.94 19.82 18.22
C THR A 180 12.38 20.19 16.81
N LEU A 181 11.66 19.72 15.79
CA LEU A 181 11.99 19.88 14.38
C LEU A 181 10.89 20.62 13.59
N PRO A 182 10.29 21.73 14.08
CA PRO A 182 9.17 22.36 13.37
C PRO A 182 9.53 22.79 11.95
N GLY A 183 10.77 23.15 11.68
CA GLY A 183 11.22 23.57 10.35
C GLY A 183 11.25 22.47 9.30
N LEU A 184 11.22 21.19 9.69
CA LEU A 184 11.23 20.07 8.75
C LEU A 184 9.81 19.58 8.36
N PHE A 185 8.78 20.05 9.06
CA PHE A 185 7.39 19.65 8.77
C PHE A 185 6.72 20.61 7.77
N SER A 186 5.74 20.11 7.04
CA SER A 186 4.87 20.96 6.23
C SER A 186 3.99 21.85 7.11
N GLU A 187 3.57 22.98 6.57
CA GLU A 187 2.63 23.89 7.26
C GLU A 187 1.33 23.15 7.63
N LYS A 188 0.83 22.29 6.75
CA LYS A 188 -0.34 21.45 7.01
C LYS A 188 -0.15 20.57 8.25
N THR A 189 0.96 19.84 8.35
CA THR A 189 1.26 18.99 9.51
C THR A 189 1.33 19.79 10.80
N LEU A 190 1.94 20.97 10.77
CA LEU A 190 2.02 21.85 11.95
C LEU A 190 0.65 22.36 12.40
N GLN A 191 -0.23 22.73 11.45
CA GLN A 191 -1.60 23.16 11.73
C GLN A 191 -2.44 22.03 12.32
N GLU A 192 -2.35 20.82 11.76
CA GLU A 192 -3.05 19.64 12.26
C GLU A 192 -2.59 19.27 13.67
N GLU A 193 -1.30 19.30 13.95
CA GLU A 193 -0.79 19.06 15.30
C GLU A 193 -1.21 20.16 16.30
N ALA A 194 -1.26 21.41 15.87
CA ALA A 194 -1.77 22.51 16.68
C ALA A 194 -3.26 22.31 17.01
N ALA A 195 -4.07 21.93 16.03
CA ALA A 195 -5.49 21.60 16.22
C ALA A 195 -5.67 20.39 17.16
N ARG A 196 -4.85 19.34 16.97
CA ARG A 196 -4.85 18.17 17.86
C ARG A 196 -4.53 18.54 19.30
N LYS A 197 -3.53 19.37 19.52
CA LYS A 197 -3.16 19.87 20.87
C LYS A 197 -4.27 20.69 21.50
N ALA A 198 -4.94 21.53 20.73
CA ALA A 198 -6.07 22.35 21.21
C ALA A 198 -7.28 21.50 21.61
N ASN A 199 -7.44 20.30 21.03
CA ASN A 199 -8.54 19.36 21.33
C ASN A 199 -8.23 18.39 22.47
N VAL A 200 -7.04 18.38 23.04
CA VAL A 200 -6.69 17.51 24.16
C VAL A 200 -7.59 17.80 25.36
N GLY A 201 -8.24 16.77 25.90
CA GLY A 201 -9.18 16.89 27.01
C GLY A 201 -10.59 17.34 26.63
N GLN A 202 -10.87 17.61 25.36
CA GLN A 202 -12.22 17.90 24.90
C GLN A 202 -13.04 16.61 24.70
N PRO A 203 -14.38 16.67 24.84
CA PRO A 203 -15.23 15.54 24.55
C PRO A 203 -15.07 15.05 23.11
N ILE A 204 -15.17 13.73 22.93
CA ILE A 204 -15.20 13.13 21.58
C ILE A 204 -16.58 13.42 20.98
N GLU A 205 -16.62 14.12 19.84
CA GLU A 205 -17.89 14.46 19.17
C GLU A 205 -18.57 13.26 18.52
N VAL A 206 -17.78 12.29 18.04
CA VAL A 206 -18.27 11.04 17.44
C VAL A 206 -17.44 9.89 17.96
N SER A 207 -18.07 8.99 18.72
CA SER A 207 -17.47 7.73 19.12
C SER A 207 -17.83 6.67 18.09
N PRO A 208 -16.84 5.99 17.47
CA PRO A 208 -17.10 4.78 16.68
C PRO A 208 -17.79 3.72 17.55
N VAL A 209 -18.76 3.03 16.99
CA VAL A 209 -19.50 2.00 17.73
C VAL A 209 -18.55 0.92 18.21
N GLY A 210 -18.48 0.73 19.54
CA GLY A 210 -17.75 -0.38 20.17
C GLY A 210 -16.33 -0.10 20.61
N VAL A 211 -15.73 1.04 20.24
CA VAL A 211 -14.40 1.43 20.70
C VAL A 211 -14.37 2.92 21.00
N THR A 212 -13.97 3.27 22.22
CA THR A 212 -13.74 4.67 22.61
C THR A 212 -12.28 5.00 22.40
N HIS A 213 -11.98 5.75 21.33
CA HIS A 213 -10.65 6.29 21.09
C HIS A 213 -10.68 7.81 21.06
N THR A 214 -9.56 8.38 21.47
CA THR A 214 -9.37 9.82 21.42
C THR A 214 -9.24 10.28 19.96
N LYS A 215 -9.61 11.52 19.67
CA LYS A 215 -9.35 12.19 18.36
C LYS A 215 -7.85 12.26 18.00
N ASN A 216 -7.00 11.57 18.72
CA ASN A 216 -5.55 11.54 18.55
C ASN A 216 -5.08 10.57 17.46
N MET A 217 -6.01 9.90 16.79
CA MET A 217 -5.65 9.03 15.67
C MET A 217 -5.67 9.84 14.39
N THR A 218 -4.50 9.99 13.82
CA THR A 218 -4.32 10.56 12.50
C THR A 218 -4.91 9.62 11.45
N LYS A 219 -5.49 10.19 10.40
CA LYS A 219 -5.82 9.40 9.21
C LYS A 219 -4.53 9.01 8.52
N ALA A 220 -4.53 7.91 7.77
CA ALA A 220 -3.37 7.47 6.99
C ALA A 220 -2.83 8.60 6.08
N ASP A 221 -3.71 9.41 5.51
CA ASP A 221 -3.38 10.56 4.67
C ASP A 221 -2.57 11.65 5.42
N ASP A 222 -2.65 11.70 6.75
CA ASP A 222 -1.98 12.73 7.58
C ASP A 222 -0.49 12.39 7.82
N TRP A 223 -0.04 11.19 7.49
CA TRP A 223 1.32 10.71 7.73
C TRP A 223 2.25 10.84 6.54
N VAL A 224 1.70 11.23 5.41
CA VAL A 224 2.44 11.29 4.15
C VAL A 224 3.51 12.37 4.23
N ASN A 225 4.77 11.96 3.92
CA ASN A 225 5.93 12.84 3.83
C ASN A 225 6.11 13.77 5.05
N SER A 226 5.93 13.21 6.25
CA SER A 226 5.88 13.98 7.51
C SER A 226 7.13 14.85 7.77
N LEU A 227 8.33 14.40 7.39
CA LEU A 227 9.59 15.14 7.51
C LEU A 227 10.07 15.72 6.17
N ASN A 228 9.16 15.91 5.20
CA ASN A 228 9.45 16.62 3.96
C ASN A 228 10.73 16.12 3.26
N GLY A 229 10.80 14.81 3.02
CA GLY A 229 11.92 14.17 2.30
C GLY A 229 13.08 13.71 3.17
N TYR A 230 12.95 13.73 4.49
CA TYR A 230 13.83 13.06 5.44
C TYR A 230 13.15 11.84 6.04
N ARG A 231 13.95 10.87 6.50
CA ARG A 231 13.47 9.71 7.24
C ARG A 231 14.20 9.58 8.56
N TYR A 232 13.52 9.01 9.57
CA TYR A 232 14.09 8.75 10.87
C TYR A 232 13.76 7.36 11.36
N ASP A 233 14.60 6.86 12.27
CA ASP A 233 14.35 5.69 13.09
C ASP A 233 14.49 6.02 14.56
N SER A 234 13.68 5.36 15.37
CA SER A 234 13.75 5.50 16.82
C SER A 234 14.86 4.63 17.41
N PHE A 235 15.58 5.19 18.37
CA PHE A 235 16.72 4.56 19.03
C PHE A 235 16.45 4.40 20.53
N ASN A 236 16.55 3.19 21.03
CA ASN A 236 16.55 2.95 22.45
C ASN A 236 17.96 3.12 23.05
N HIS A 237 18.04 3.11 24.37
CA HIS A 237 19.27 3.30 25.12
C HIS A 237 20.35 2.28 24.77
N ASP A 238 19.96 1.01 24.63
CA ASP A 238 20.92 -0.08 24.37
C ASP A 238 21.63 0.12 23.03
N VAL A 239 20.87 0.40 21.98
CA VAL A 239 21.42 0.63 20.63
C VAL A 239 22.28 1.87 20.59
N LEU A 240 21.88 2.96 21.27
CA LEU A 240 22.67 4.18 21.33
C LEU A 240 24.06 3.94 21.94
N ASN A 241 24.15 3.09 22.99
CA ASN A 241 25.42 2.71 23.61
C ASN A 241 26.26 1.71 22.81
N GLU A 242 25.62 0.96 21.88
CA GLU A 242 26.29 -0.07 21.07
C GLU A 242 26.72 0.41 19.68
N CYS A 243 26.25 1.61 19.25
CA CYS A 243 26.62 2.18 17.96
C CYS A 243 28.12 2.47 17.88
N LYS A 244 28.70 2.24 16.70
CA LYS A 244 30.01 2.78 16.35
C LYS A 244 29.83 4.15 15.72
N ILE A 245 30.86 4.99 15.84
CA ILE A 245 30.90 6.28 15.17
C ILE A 245 32.01 6.23 14.13
N GLU A 246 31.62 6.37 12.88
CA GLU A 246 32.51 6.35 11.73
C GLU A 246 32.15 7.49 10.78
N ASN A 247 33.13 8.32 10.43
CA ASN A 247 32.96 9.48 9.53
C ASN A 247 31.82 10.43 9.95
N GLY A 248 31.67 10.68 11.25
CA GLY A 248 30.62 11.55 11.79
C GLY A 248 29.20 10.97 11.71
N LYS A 249 29.06 9.65 11.54
CA LYS A 249 27.77 8.95 11.52
C LYS A 249 27.67 7.90 12.62
N LEU A 250 26.45 7.69 13.10
CA LEU A 250 26.11 6.56 13.98
C LEU A 250 25.89 5.32 13.13
N ILE A 251 26.68 4.29 13.35
CA ILE A 251 26.57 3.00 12.64
C ILE A 251 26.05 1.95 13.61
N THR A 252 24.88 1.39 13.33
CA THR A 252 24.31 0.28 14.10
C THR A 252 25.04 -1.03 13.83
N LYS A 253 24.84 -2.03 14.68
CA LYS A 253 25.35 -3.40 14.43
C LYS A 253 24.83 -3.98 13.12
N GLY A 254 23.64 -3.55 12.66
CA GLY A 254 23.06 -3.96 11.39
C GLY A 254 23.64 -3.27 10.15
N GLY A 255 24.51 -2.28 10.36
CA GLY A 255 25.17 -1.53 9.28
C GLY A 255 24.37 -0.34 8.77
N THR A 256 23.20 -0.04 9.34
CA THR A 256 22.46 1.19 9.02
C THR A 256 23.18 2.39 9.61
N ALA A 257 23.32 3.47 8.81
CA ALA A 257 24.10 4.66 9.15
C ALA A 257 23.18 5.89 9.29
N TYR A 258 23.34 6.62 10.40
CA TYR A 258 22.55 7.82 10.70
C TYR A 258 23.46 9.04 10.82
N SER A 259 23.06 10.13 10.19
CA SER A 259 23.87 11.34 10.05
C SER A 259 23.65 12.34 11.19
N THR A 260 22.60 12.19 11.98
CA THR A 260 22.32 13.04 13.15
C THR A 260 21.55 12.27 14.22
N LEU A 261 21.73 12.70 15.46
CA LEU A 261 20.94 12.26 16.62
C LEU A 261 20.00 13.39 17.07
N VAL A 262 18.71 13.12 17.11
CA VAL A 262 17.70 14.02 17.65
C VAL A 262 17.28 13.53 19.04
N VAL A 263 17.35 14.42 20.02
CA VAL A 263 16.81 14.20 21.36
C VAL A 263 15.54 15.04 21.49
N PRO A 264 14.34 14.45 21.36
CA PRO A 264 13.10 15.18 21.38
C PRO A 264 12.89 15.98 22.66
N GLN A 265 12.38 17.20 22.52
CA GLN A 265 12.04 18.01 23.67
C GLN A 265 10.99 17.32 24.54
N GLN A 266 11.14 17.44 25.84
CA GLN A 266 10.16 16.96 26.82
C GLN A 266 8.85 17.72 26.66
N ARG A 267 7.73 17.02 26.79
CA ARG A 267 6.40 17.63 26.87
C ARG A 267 6.01 17.84 28.35
N PRO A 268 5.31 18.94 28.68
CA PRO A 268 4.82 19.14 30.04
C PRO A 268 3.93 18.02 30.58
N MET A 269 3.24 17.32 29.69
CA MET A 269 2.36 16.19 30.02
C MET A 269 3.09 14.85 30.22
N ASN A 270 4.37 14.77 29.86
CA ASN A 270 5.24 13.61 30.07
C ASN A 270 6.55 14.08 30.74
N PRO A 271 6.49 14.59 31.99
CA PRO A 271 7.68 15.06 32.74
C PRO A 271 8.69 13.94 32.99
N ASP A 272 8.26 12.73 32.85
CA ASP A 272 8.89 11.45 33.12
C ASP A 272 9.75 10.90 31.97
N ARG A 273 9.78 11.50 30.80
CA ARG A 273 10.74 11.11 29.76
C ARG A 273 12.13 11.68 30.05
N ILE A 274 12.72 11.17 31.09
CA ILE A 274 14.04 11.54 31.56
C ILE A 274 15.07 11.05 30.56
N VAL A 275 16.04 11.89 30.24
CA VAL A 275 17.25 11.53 29.51
C VAL A 275 18.37 11.49 30.52
N THR A 276 18.83 10.29 30.86
CA THR A 276 19.94 10.11 31.84
C THR A 276 21.28 9.88 31.14
N CYS A 277 21.26 9.48 29.86
CA CYS A 277 22.48 9.14 29.11
C CYS A 277 23.19 10.36 28.47
N TRP A 278 23.11 11.54 29.07
CA TRP A 278 23.74 12.75 28.52
C TRP A 278 25.24 12.58 28.26
N ASN A 279 25.96 11.83 29.11
CA ASN A 279 27.39 11.56 28.89
C ASN A 279 27.64 10.78 27.57
N THR A 280 26.78 9.85 27.24
CA THR A 280 26.85 9.12 25.95
C THR A 280 26.53 10.06 24.77
N ILE A 281 25.47 10.87 24.89
CA ILE A 281 25.06 11.84 23.87
C ILE A 281 26.16 12.88 23.64
N ASP A 282 26.76 13.42 24.71
CA ASP A 282 27.87 14.38 24.63
C ASP A 282 29.13 13.74 24.00
N SER A 283 29.38 12.46 24.27
CA SER A 283 30.48 11.72 23.67
C SER A 283 30.25 11.53 22.15
N ILE A 284 29.04 11.20 21.75
CA ILE A 284 28.61 11.09 20.34
C ILE A 284 28.84 12.42 19.63
N SER A 285 28.41 13.53 20.24
CA SER A 285 28.59 14.88 19.70
C SER A 285 30.07 15.24 19.53
N LYS A 286 30.90 14.94 20.53
CA LYS A 286 32.36 15.20 20.50
C LYS A 286 33.06 14.39 19.41
N LEU A 287 32.53 13.26 19.03
CA LEU A 287 33.05 12.41 17.95
C LEU A 287 32.53 12.83 16.56
N GLY A 288 31.85 13.98 16.47
CA GLY A 288 31.49 14.63 15.22
C GLY A 288 30.10 14.32 14.67
N VAL A 289 29.26 13.59 15.41
CA VAL A 289 27.84 13.41 15.03
C VAL A 289 27.04 14.63 15.48
N PRO A 290 26.35 15.34 14.58
CA PRO A 290 25.45 16.44 14.97
C PRO A 290 24.35 15.94 15.92
N VAL A 291 24.13 16.66 17.02
CA VAL A 291 23.06 16.38 17.98
C VAL A 291 22.08 17.55 18.02
N ILE A 292 20.81 17.29 17.73
CA ILE A 292 19.71 18.26 17.79
C ILE A 292 18.91 18.02 19.07
N LYS A 293 18.99 18.93 20.02
CA LYS A 293 18.22 18.94 21.27
C LYS A 293 17.39 20.22 21.46
N ASP A 294 17.75 21.26 20.73
CA ASP A 294 17.06 22.54 20.71
C ASP A 294 16.09 22.61 19.53
N VAL A 295 15.24 23.63 19.52
CA VAL A 295 14.25 23.84 18.46
C VAL A 295 14.93 24.13 17.12
N TRP A 296 14.68 23.28 16.15
CA TRP A 296 15.19 23.41 14.78
C TRP A 296 14.16 24.08 13.87
N THR A 297 14.41 25.35 13.53
CA THR A 297 13.48 26.18 12.75
C THR A 297 13.83 26.27 11.25
N LYS A 298 14.99 25.72 10.81
CA LYS A 298 15.39 25.74 9.40
C LYS A 298 14.62 24.66 8.63
N SER A 299 14.32 24.94 7.36
CA SER A 299 13.53 24.05 6.48
C SER A 299 14.25 22.79 6.04
N ASP A 300 15.56 22.68 6.30
CA ASP A 300 16.40 21.53 5.96
C ASP A 300 17.54 21.36 6.98
N LEU A 301 18.32 20.29 6.82
CA LEU A 301 19.49 19.98 7.64
C LEU A 301 20.82 20.29 6.96
N SER A 302 20.81 21.05 5.87
CA SER A 302 22.02 21.35 5.05
C SER A 302 23.11 22.07 5.86
N SER A 303 22.73 22.92 6.80
CA SER A 303 23.66 23.65 7.66
C SER A 303 24.47 22.75 8.63
N ILE A 304 24.08 21.50 8.81
CA ILE A 304 24.83 20.46 9.54
C ILE A 304 25.33 19.35 8.60
N GLY A 305 25.37 19.63 7.29
CA GLY A 305 25.92 18.73 6.28
C GLY A 305 25.01 17.60 5.82
N ILE A 306 23.72 17.63 6.19
CA ILE A 306 22.77 16.58 5.82
C ILE A 306 21.80 17.11 4.77
N GLN A 307 21.90 16.59 3.56
CA GLN A 307 20.99 16.93 2.46
C GLN A 307 19.72 16.10 2.57
N ARG A 308 18.61 16.68 2.09
CA ARG A 308 17.35 15.97 1.94
C ARG A 308 17.51 14.77 1.01
N ASP A 309 16.95 13.63 1.37
CA ASP A 309 17.07 12.40 0.58
C ASP A 309 16.32 12.52 -0.76
N ILE A 310 15.12 13.11 -0.70
CA ILE A 310 14.30 13.40 -1.89
C ILE A 310 13.46 14.65 -1.68
N THR A 311 13.18 15.39 -2.76
CA THR A 311 12.18 16.46 -2.76
C THR A 311 10.97 16.03 -3.57
N LEU A 312 9.81 16.04 -2.91
CA LEU A 312 8.52 15.60 -3.46
C LEU A 312 7.44 16.64 -3.17
N PRO A 313 6.38 16.71 -4.00
CA PRO A 313 5.19 17.47 -3.65
C PRO A 313 4.41 16.80 -2.53
N GLU A 314 3.57 17.57 -1.87
CA GLU A 314 2.65 17.04 -0.85
C GLU A 314 1.73 15.95 -1.42
N GLY A 315 1.49 14.91 -0.62
CA GLY A 315 0.67 13.76 -1.00
C GLY A 315 1.43 12.64 -1.71
N ILE A 316 2.72 12.82 -2.02
CA ILE A 316 3.58 11.74 -2.51
C ILE A 316 4.46 11.26 -1.36
N ASP A 317 4.33 9.99 -1.02
CA ASP A 317 5.15 9.32 -0.02
C ASP A 317 6.26 8.49 -0.65
N PHE A 318 7.31 8.14 0.13
CA PHE A 318 8.44 7.42 -0.40
C PHE A 318 9.14 6.52 0.62
N THR A 319 9.90 5.56 0.11
CA THR A 319 10.99 4.91 0.84
C THR A 319 12.20 4.72 -0.07
N HIS A 320 13.41 4.66 0.52
CA HIS A 320 14.67 4.53 -0.19
C HIS A 320 15.46 3.32 0.30
N ARG A 321 16.00 2.55 -0.65
CA ARG A 321 16.88 1.39 -0.42
C ARG A 321 18.20 1.61 -1.14
N HIS A 322 19.31 1.45 -0.44
CA HIS A 322 20.67 1.57 -0.98
C HIS A 322 21.35 0.21 -1.06
N ALA A 323 21.93 -0.10 -2.21
CA ALA A 323 22.80 -1.25 -2.43
C ALA A 323 24.12 -0.78 -3.08
N THR A 324 25.11 -1.68 -3.14
CA THR A 324 26.39 -1.35 -3.77
C THR A 324 26.27 -1.00 -5.26
N ASP A 325 25.26 -1.53 -5.94
CA ASP A 325 25.04 -1.40 -7.38
C ASP A 325 23.74 -0.68 -7.76
N ALA A 326 22.91 -0.27 -6.78
CA ALA A 326 21.67 0.43 -7.04
C ALA A 326 21.22 1.32 -5.87
N ASP A 327 20.52 2.42 -6.20
CA ASP A 327 19.68 3.19 -5.30
C ASP A 327 18.25 3.09 -5.80
N ILE A 328 17.33 2.66 -4.92
CA ILE A 328 15.96 2.29 -5.27
C ILE A 328 15.01 3.14 -4.44
N TYR A 329 14.29 4.04 -5.09
CA TYR A 329 13.23 4.84 -4.49
C TYR A 329 11.88 4.30 -4.91
N PHE A 330 11.02 4.00 -3.95
CA PHE A 330 9.62 3.70 -4.17
C PHE A 330 8.80 4.94 -3.84
N LEU A 331 7.98 5.40 -4.78
CA LEU A 331 7.12 6.57 -4.64
C LEU A 331 5.67 6.13 -4.76
N SER A 332 4.80 6.63 -3.86
CA SER A 332 3.36 6.35 -3.89
C SER A 332 2.54 7.63 -3.78
N ASN A 333 1.55 7.77 -4.66
CA ASN A 333 0.61 8.88 -4.60
C ASN A 333 -0.54 8.55 -3.63
N GLN A 334 -0.45 9.10 -2.44
CA GLN A 334 -1.45 8.95 -1.39
C GLN A 334 -2.55 10.02 -1.47
N SER A 335 -2.40 11.04 -2.32
CA SER A 335 -3.44 12.05 -2.54
C SER A 335 -4.64 11.49 -3.33
N ASN A 336 -5.73 12.26 -3.38
CA ASN A 336 -6.94 11.87 -4.11
C ASN A 336 -6.97 12.36 -5.56
N GLU A 337 -5.87 12.94 -6.04
CA GLU A 337 -5.74 13.48 -7.40
C GLU A 337 -4.44 13.00 -8.07
N ALA A 338 -4.40 13.04 -9.40
CA ALA A 338 -3.17 12.80 -10.13
C ALA A 338 -2.18 13.93 -9.87
N LYS A 339 -0.91 13.60 -9.65
CA LYS A 339 0.18 14.56 -9.47
C LYS A 339 1.13 14.48 -10.67
N GLN A 340 1.47 15.64 -11.22
CA GLN A 340 2.54 15.79 -12.21
C GLN A 340 3.70 16.55 -11.57
N PHE A 341 4.88 15.95 -11.51
CA PHE A 341 6.02 16.49 -10.80
C PHE A 341 7.34 15.91 -11.28
N SER A 342 8.43 16.58 -10.93
CA SER A 342 9.80 16.10 -11.13
C SER A 342 10.46 15.92 -9.77
N PRO A 343 10.63 14.68 -9.27
CA PRO A 343 11.32 14.43 -8.01
C PRO A 343 12.81 14.82 -8.14
N VAL A 344 13.37 15.35 -7.03
CA VAL A 344 14.80 15.63 -6.92
C VAL A 344 15.40 14.63 -5.93
N PHE A 345 16.31 13.81 -6.40
CA PHE A 345 16.95 12.75 -5.62
C PHE A 345 18.34 13.18 -5.15
N ARG A 346 18.72 12.82 -3.93
CA ARG A 346 20.06 13.00 -3.39
C ARG A 346 21.03 12.00 -4.02
N ASP A 347 20.67 10.72 -3.97
CA ASP A 347 21.53 9.64 -4.43
C ASP A 347 21.11 9.20 -5.83
N THR A 348 22.01 9.45 -6.80
CA THR A 348 21.80 9.14 -8.23
C THR A 348 23.02 8.39 -8.76
N ARG A 349 22.82 7.65 -9.87
CA ARG A 349 23.88 6.95 -10.59
C ARG A 349 23.77 7.21 -12.09
N LYS A 350 24.64 6.57 -12.86
CA LYS A 350 24.80 6.80 -14.31
C LYS A 350 23.50 6.62 -15.09
N TYR A 351 22.71 5.60 -14.76
CA TYR A 351 21.44 5.29 -15.42
C TYR A 351 20.29 5.43 -14.42
N CYS A 352 19.15 5.92 -14.91
CA CYS A 352 17.91 6.00 -14.16
C CYS A 352 16.77 5.31 -14.93
N TYR A 353 16.10 4.41 -14.26
CA TYR A 353 14.94 3.69 -14.78
C TYR A 353 13.75 3.87 -13.86
N THR A 354 12.55 3.96 -14.44
CA THR A 354 11.31 3.74 -13.68
C THR A 354 10.87 2.30 -13.86
N VAL A 355 10.40 1.69 -12.76
CA VAL A 355 9.84 0.33 -12.77
C VAL A 355 8.40 0.39 -12.28
N ASP A 356 7.49 0.06 -13.16
CA ASP A 356 6.07 -0.15 -12.86
C ASP A 356 5.86 -1.64 -12.56
N ALA A 357 5.83 -1.98 -11.27
CA ALA A 357 5.68 -3.37 -10.81
C ALA A 357 4.31 -3.98 -11.12
N GLU A 358 3.29 -3.14 -11.33
CA GLU A 358 1.94 -3.58 -11.66
C GLU A 358 1.84 -4.04 -13.13
N ASN A 359 2.45 -3.28 -14.04
CA ASN A 359 2.34 -3.51 -15.48
C ASN A 359 3.59 -4.15 -16.11
N ASP A 360 4.58 -4.56 -15.31
CA ASP A 360 5.86 -5.13 -15.77
C ASP A 360 6.61 -4.23 -16.77
N ARG A 361 6.66 -2.92 -16.49
CA ARG A 361 7.28 -1.96 -17.39
C ARG A 361 8.50 -1.34 -16.79
N ILE A 362 9.62 -1.41 -17.50
CA ILE A 362 10.84 -0.71 -17.17
C ILE A 362 11.06 0.35 -18.26
N MET A 363 11.20 1.61 -17.85
CA MET A 363 11.44 2.72 -18.79
C MET A 363 12.69 3.49 -18.38
N GLU A 364 13.54 3.79 -19.35
CA GLU A 364 14.68 4.68 -19.13
C GLU A 364 14.20 6.13 -19.00
N LYS A 365 14.68 6.86 -17.99
CA LYS A 365 14.26 8.25 -17.73
C LYS A 365 15.11 9.30 -18.42
N GLY A 366 16.29 8.96 -18.91
CA GLY A 366 17.17 9.95 -19.54
C GLY A 366 17.40 11.19 -18.67
N ASN A 367 17.25 12.38 -19.25
CA ASN A 367 17.48 13.66 -18.54
C ASN A 367 16.22 14.22 -17.85
N SER A 368 15.04 13.68 -18.11
CA SER A 368 13.78 14.17 -17.51
C SER A 368 13.30 13.24 -16.41
N MET A 369 13.21 13.76 -15.20
CA MET A 369 12.62 13.04 -14.05
C MET A 369 11.11 13.24 -13.94
N GLU A 370 10.50 14.03 -14.84
CA GLU A 370 9.06 14.32 -14.80
C GLU A 370 8.22 13.06 -14.92
N ILE A 371 7.19 12.98 -14.09
CA ILE A 371 6.22 11.89 -14.08
C ILE A 371 4.82 12.40 -13.77
N SER A 372 3.82 11.77 -14.39
CA SER A 372 2.41 11.88 -13.98
C SER A 372 2.03 10.61 -13.22
N LEU A 373 1.68 10.75 -11.95
CA LEU A 373 1.34 9.64 -11.07
C LEU A 373 -0.13 9.77 -10.62
N PRO A 374 -1.04 8.95 -11.15
CA PRO A 374 -2.43 8.95 -10.72
C PRO A 374 -2.61 8.67 -9.23
N SER A 375 -3.75 9.06 -8.66
CA SER A 375 -4.12 8.72 -7.28
C SER A 375 -4.04 7.20 -7.04
N GLY A 376 -3.44 6.79 -5.92
CA GLY A 376 -3.28 5.38 -5.56
C GLY A 376 -2.31 4.58 -6.44
N ASN A 377 -1.54 5.27 -7.31
CA ASN A 377 -0.47 4.63 -8.07
C ASN A 377 0.87 4.76 -7.36
N ALA A 378 1.74 3.79 -7.64
CA ALA A 378 3.11 3.78 -7.14
C ALA A 378 4.09 3.43 -8.27
N ILE A 379 5.34 3.87 -8.12
CA ILE A 379 6.41 3.68 -9.10
C ILE A 379 7.76 3.57 -8.40
N PHE A 380 8.65 2.80 -8.94
CA PHE A 380 10.04 2.81 -8.53
C PHE A 380 10.87 3.71 -9.44
N TYR A 381 11.82 4.43 -8.85
CA TYR A 381 12.99 4.99 -9.53
C TYR A 381 14.21 4.17 -9.09
N VAL A 382 14.87 3.58 -10.07
CA VAL A 382 16.06 2.74 -9.86
C VAL A 382 17.25 3.40 -10.53
N PHE A 383 18.21 3.83 -9.72
CA PHE A 383 19.49 4.34 -10.18
C PHE A 383 20.54 3.22 -10.13
N THR A 384 21.29 3.03 -11.21
CA THR A 384 22.29 1.97 -11.32
C THR A 384 23.45 2.39 -12.22
N ASP A 385 24.61 1.76 -12.04
CA ASP A 385 25.77 1.97 -12.91
C ASP A 385 25.78 0.99 -14.11
N LYS A 386 24.85 0.03 -14.14
CA LYS A 386 24.70 -0.96 -15.21
C LYS A 386 23.55 -0.57 -16.12
N GLU A 387 23.79 -0.56 -17.42
CA GLU A 387 22.77 -0.35 -18.44
C GLU A 387 21.85 -1.57 -18.54
N ILE A 388 20.52 -1.32 -18.56
CA ILE A 388 19.54 -2.35 -18.86
C ILE A 388 19.44 -2.47 -20.39
N PRO A 389 19.64 -3.68 -20.98
CA PRO A 389 19.53 -3.85 -22.42
C PRO A 389 18.18 -3.39 -22.97
N ALA A 390 18.19 -2.68 -24.10
CA ALA A 390 17.00 -2.06 -24.72
C ALA A 390 15.83 -3.03 -24.96
N GLN A 391 16.10 -4.32 -25.14
CA GLN A 391 15.07 -5.35 -25.32
C GLN A 391 14.18 -5.56 -24.08
N TYR A 392 14.61 -5.13 -22.90
CA TYR A 392 13.83 -5.19 -21.66
C TYR A 392 13.11 -3.87 -21.35
N LEU A 393 13.37 -2.81 -22.12
CA LEU A 393 12.78 -1.50 -21.90
C LEU A 393 11.42 -1.40 -22.61
N TYR A 394 10.43 -0.97 -21.85
CA TYR A 394 9.13 -0.61 -22.39
C TYR A 394 9.24 0.70 -23.19
N GLN A 395 8.79 0.66 -24.44
CA GLN A 395 8.69 1.86 -25.27
C GLN A 395 7.24 2.36 -25.22
N PRO A 396 7.00 3.58 -24.70
CA PRO A 396 5.67 4.19 -24.72
C PRO A 396 5.16 4.31 -26.15
N LYS A 397 3.92 3.91 -26.35
CA LYS A 397 3.28 3.96 -27.67
C LYS A 397 2.33 5.14 -27.73
N THR A 398 2.32 5.82 -28.86
CA THR A 398 1.36 6.90 -29.11
C THR A 398 -0.02 6.33 -29.39
N THR A 399 -1.04 6.96 -28.83
CA THR A 399 -2.44 6.57 -29.04
C THR A 399 -2.81 6.82 -30.52
N GLY A 400 -3.37 5.80 -31.15
CA GLY A 400 -3.83 5.85 -32.54
C GLY A 400 -5.37 5.89 -32.65
N GLU A 401 -5.88 5.24 -33.68
CA GLU A 401 -7.33 5.21 -33.96
C GLU A 401 -8.09 4.39 -32.90
N MET A 402 -9.18 4.95 -32.37
CA MET A 402 -10.07 4.32 -31.41
C MET A 402 -11.30 3.76 -32.13
N MET A 403 -11.62 2.50 -31.88
CA MET A 403 -12.81 1.80 -32.35
C MET A 403 -13.75 1.51 -31.16
N PRO A 404 -14.88 2.23 -31.03
CA PRO A 404 -15.83 1.95 -29.96
C PRO A 404 -16.61 0.65 -30.24
N LEU A 405 -16.92 -0.09 -29.17
CA LEU A 405 -17.80 -1.26 -29.19
C LEU A 405 -19.22 -0.94 -28.66
N ALA A 406 -19.58 0.34 -28.61
CA ALA A 406 -20.83 0.84 -28.00
C ALA A 406 -22.12 0.28 -28.62
N ASN A 407 -22.09 -0.11 -29.89
CA ASN A 407 -23.27 -0.62 -30.62
C ASN A 407 -23.29 -2.16 -30.71
N LYS A 408 -22.58 -2.84 -29.82
CA LYS A 408 -22.56 -4.30 -29.79
C LYS A 408 -23.63 -4.85 -28.87
N SER A 409 -24.25 -5.95 -29.27
CA SER A 409 -24.99 -6.79 -28.34
C SER A 409 -24.02 -7.66 -27.58
N TRP A 410 -24.25 -7.77 -26.28
CA TRP A 410 -23.50 -8.60 -25.37
C TRP A 410 -24.37 -9.73 -24.87
N HIS A 411 -23.96 -10.98 -25.14
CA HIS A 411 -24.54 -12.12 -24.45
C HIS A 411 -23.94 -12.23 -23.08
N VAL A 412 -24.77 -12.07 -22.03
CA VAL A 412 -24.30 -12.05 -20.62
C VAL A 412 -24.79 -13.30 -19.93
N THR A 413 -23.86 -14.04 -19.30
CA THR A 413 -24.15 -15.23 -18.49
C THR A 413 -23.70 -15.01 -17.06
N PHE A 414 -24.61 -15.08 -16.10
CA PHE A 414 -24.32 -15.06 -14.67
C PHE A 414 -23.95 -16.47 -14.22
N GLU A 415 -22.68 -16.74 -13.95
CA GLU A 415 -22.15 -18.11 -13.86
C GLU A 415 -22.79 -18.93 -12.74
N THR A 416 -23.03 -18.35 -11.55
CA THR A 416 -23.60 -19.08 -10.40
C THR A 416 -25.05 -19.49 -10.62
N THR A 417 -25.84 -18.67 -11.30
CA THR A 417 -27.26 -18.94 -11.54
C THR A 417 -27.55 -19.61 -12.89
N GLY A 418 -26.59 -19.57 -13.81
CA GLY A 418 -26.79 -19.95 -15.21
C GLY A 418 -27.75 -19.03 -15.96
N ARG A 419 -28.13 -17.90 -15.37
CA ARG A 419 -29.01 -16.91 -16.00
C ARG A 419 -28.31 -16.25 -17.17
N THR A 420 -29.01 -16.13 -18.28
CA THR A 420 -28.50 -15.46 -19.49
C THR A 420 -29.40 -14.32 -19.92
N MET A 421 -28.81 -13.31 -20.55
CA MET A 421 -29.55 -12.19 -21.15
C MET A 421 -28.76 -11.55 -22.29
N GLU A 422 -29.47 -10.86 -23.17
CA GLU A 422 -28.88 -9.98 -24.19
C GLU A 422 -28.88 -8.54 -23.67
N MET A 423 -27.72 -7.89 -23.70
CA MET A 423 -27.56 -6.46 -23.38
C MET A 423 -27.13 -5.71 -24.63
N THR A 424 -27.94 -4.79 -25.10
CA THR A 424 -27.57 -3.85 -26.18
C THR A 424 -26.93 -2.57 -25.62
N GLU A 425 -27.10 -2.32 -24.33
CA GLU A 425 -26.50 -1.23 -23.57
C GLU A 425 -25.96 -1.80 -22.26
N LEU A 426 -24.68 -1.54 -21.97
CA LEU A 426 -24.05 -1.95 -20.71
C LEU A 426 -24.66 -1.18 -19.55
N LYS A 427 -25.18 -1.88 -18.54
CA LYS A 427 -25.88 -1.33 -17.40
C LYS A 427 -25.44 -1.98 -16.11
N ASP A 428 -25.54 -1.20 -15.04
CA ASP A 428 -25.37 -1.68 -13.68
C ASP A 428 -26.39 -2.79 -13.37
N TRP A 429 -25.91 -3.93 -12.85
CA TRP A 429 -26.80 -5.04 -12.46
C TRP A 429 -27.86 -4.62 -11.45
N THR A 430 -27.53 -3.68 -10.57
CA THR A 430 -28.45 -3.21 -9.54
C THR A 430 -29.66 -2.44 -10.08
N SER A 431 -29.60 -2.01 -11.34
CA SER A 431 -30.71 -1.32 -12.03
C SER A 431 -31.78 -2.25 -12.56
N PHE A 432 -31.52 -3.57 -12.62
CA PHE A 432 -32.48 -4.54 -13.15
C PHE A 432 -33.59 -4.85 -12.12
N PRO A 433 -34.84 -5.09 -12.59
CA PRO A 433 -35.95 -5.44 -11.70
C PRO A 433 -35.87 -6.90 -11.17
N ASP A 434 -35.16 -7.78 -11.86
CA ASP A 434 -34.97 -9.17 -11.51
C ASP A 434 -33.98 -9.31 -10.34
N ASN A 435 -34.40 -9.85 -9.21
CA ASN A 435 -33.57 -10.01 -8.03
C ASN A 435 -32.36 -10.93 -8.25
N ASP A 436 -32.47 -11.92 -9.14
CA ASP A 436 -31.37 -12.81 -9.47
C ASP A 436 -30.20 -12.08 -10.15
N ILE A 437 -30.46 -10.91 -10.73
CA ILE A 437 -29.47 -10.01 -11.35
C ILE A 437 -29.14 -8.87 -10.42
N ARG A 438 -30.17 -8.24 -9.85
CA ARG A 438 -30.04 -7.03 -9.02
C ARG A 438 -29.13 -7.21 -7.81
N TYR A 439 -29.24 -8.35 -7.15
CA TYR A 439 -28.46 -8.70 -5.95
C TYR A 439 -27.31 -9.66 -6.26
N TYR A 440 -27.00 -9.90 -7.53
CA TYR A 440 -25.98 -10.89 -7.90
C TYR A 440 -24.60 -10.53 -7.34
N SER A 441 -23.91 -11.54 -6.83
CA SER A 441 -22.49 -11.51 -6.49
C SER A 441 -21.80 -12.72 -7.10
N GLY A 442 -20.63 -12.50 -7.73
CA GLY A 442 -19.89 -13.55 -8.41
C GLY A 442 -19.50 -13.15 -9.83
N HIS A 443 -19.18 -14.16 -10.65
CA HIS A 443 -18.69 -13.98 -12.01
C HIS A 443 -19.84 -13.85 -13.00
N ALA A 444 -19.76 -12.87 -13.91
CA ALA A 444 -20.62 -12.78 -15.08
C ALA A 444 -19.77 -12.60 -16.36
N ALA A 445 -20.01 -13.46 -17.33
CA ALA A 445 -19.32 -13.45 -18.62
C ALA A 445 -20.10 -12.63 -19.64
N TYR A 446 -19.44 -11.64 -20.24
CA TYR A 446 -19.95 -10.81 -21.34
C TYR A 446 -19.28 -11.25 -22.62
N GLU A 447 -20.04 -11.74 -23.59
CA GLU A 447 -19.52 -12.23 -24.83
C GLU A 447 -20.06 -11.42 -26.02
N THR A 448 -19.17 -11.07 -26.96
CA THR A 448 -19.51 -10.40 -28.20
C THR A 448 -18.48 -10.74 -29.29
N THR A 449 -18.71 -10.24 -30.51
CA THR A 449 -17.74 -10.33 -31.61
C THR A 449 -17.42 -8.94 -32.15
N PHE A 450 -16.18 -8.79 -32.65
CA PHE A 450 -15.76 -7.60 -33.37
C PHE A 450 -14.89 -7.96 -34.56
N LYS A 451 -14.86 -7.10 -35.58
CA LYS A 451 -14.01 -7.29 -36.75
C LYS A 451 -12.76 -6.45 -36.67
N TYR A 452 -11.59 -7.06 -36.81
CA TYR A 452 -10.31 -6.38 -36.91
C TYR A 452 -9.76 -6.52 -38.33
N LYS A 453 -9.65 -5.40 -39.07
CA LYS A 453 -9.44 -5.42 -40.52
C LYS A 453 -7.99 -5.71 -40.91
N LYS A 454 -7.02 -5.17 -40.18
CA LYS A 454 -5.59 -5.24 -40.47
C LYS A 454 -4.83 -5.61 -39.22
N MET A 455 -4.01 -6.66 -39.28
CA MET A 455 -3.16 -7.02 -38.14
C MET A 455 -2.21 -5.86 -37.77
N PRO A 456 -1.95 -5.63 -36.47
CA PRO A 456 -1.01 -4.61 -36.05
C PRO A 456 0.39 -4.91 -36.57
N ALA A 457 1.18 -3.88 -36.85
CA ALA A 457 2.59 -4.02 -37.14
C ALA A 457 3.35 -4.50 -35.87
N LYS A 458 4.60 -4.95 -36.05
CA LYS A 458 5.39 -5.52 -34.94
C LYS A 458 5.61 -4.52 -33.79
N ASP A 459 5.62 -3.25 -34.11
CA ASP A 459 5.79 -2.12 -33.19
C ASP A 459 4.47 -1.51 -32.69
N GLU A 460 3.32 -2.00 -33.19
CA GLU A 460 2.00 -1.56 -32.75
C GLU A 460 1.47 -2.43 -31.59
N ALA A 461 0.64 -1.86 -30.71
CA ALA A 461 -0.14 -2.59 -29.71
C ALA A 461 -1.63 -2.28 -29.88
N VAL A 462 -2.48 -3.24 -29.53
CA VAL A 462 -3.93 -3.07 -29.54
C VAL A 462 -4.45 -3.22 -28.12
N LEU A 463 -4.95 -2.11 -27.59
CA LEU A 463 -5.43 -2.02 -26.22
C LEU A 463 -6.96 -2.05 -26.19
N LEU A 464 -7.52 -2.88 -25.35
CA LEU A 464 -8.93 -2.92 -25.02
C LEU A 464 -9.15 -2.13 -23.74
N ASP A 465 -9.86 -1.02 -23.82
CA ASP A 465 -10.33 -0.23 -22.69
C ASP A 465 -11.76 -0.66 -22.35
N LEU A 466 -11.96 -1.12 -21.12
CA LEU A 466 -13.26 -1.57 -20.60
C LEU A 466 -14.11 -0.42 -20.06
N GLY A 467 -13.53 0.78 -19.97
CA GLY A 467 -14.16 1.91 -19.30
C GLY A 467 -14.33 1.65 -17.80
N LYS A 468 -15.55 1.71 -17.31
CA LYS A 468 -15.86 1.46 -15.90
C LYS A 468 -16.25 -0.02 -15.68
N VAL A 469 -15.60 -0.65 -14.70
CA VAL A 469 -15.84 -2.03 -14.25
C VAL A 469 -16.00 -2.05 -12.72
N GLU A 470 -16.88 -2.91 -12.24
CA GLU A 470 -17.10 -3.13 -10.80
C GLU A 470 -17.05 -4.63 -10.47
N ASN A 471 -15.92 -5.21 -9.98
CA ASN A 471 -14.68 -4.59 -9.50
C ASN A 471 -13.45 -5.05 -10.32
N LEU A 472 -13.41 -6.33 -10.77
CA LEU A 472 -12.32 -6.89 -11.58
C LEU A 472 -12.87 -7.47 -12.88
N ALA A 473 -12.04 -7.51 -13.92
CA ALA A 473 -12.41 -8.08 -15.21
C ALA A 473 -11.28 -8.89 -15.84
N THR A 474 -11.53 -10.15 -16.15
CA THR A 474 -10.61 -11.01 -16.92
C THR A 474 -11.02 -11.04 -18.39
N VAL A 475 -10.10 -10.69 -19.26
CA VAL A 475 -10.33 -10.56 -20.71
C VAL A 475 -9.79 -11.76 -21.46
N TYR A 476 -10.62 -12.30 -22.36
CA TYR A 476 -10.27 -13.36 -23.28
C TYR A 476 -10.59 -12.92 -24.72
N VAL A 477 -9.66 -13.13 -25.64
CA VAL A 477 -9.88 -12.94 -27.08
C VAL A 477 -9.58 -14.24 -27.81
N ASN A 478 -10.53 -14.72 -28.61
CA ASN A 478 -10.44 -15.98 -29.33
C ASN A 478 -10.12 -17.20 -28.44
N GLY A 479 -10.58 -17.17 -27.18
CA GLY A 479 -10.33 -18.22 -26.18
C GLY A 479 -8.99 -18.11 -25.44
N LYS A 480 -8.07 -17.22 -25.87
CA LYS A 480 -6.82 -16.94 -25.16
C LYS A 480 -7.09 -15.91 -24.06
N GLN A 481 -6.70 -16.19 -22.82
CA GLN A 481 -6.69 -15.21 -21.75
C GLN A 481 -5.60 -14.17 -22.03
N CYS A 482 -5.98 -12.89 -22.01
CA CYS A 482 -5.06 -11.77 -22.21
C CYS A 482 -4.51 -11.26 -20.89
N ALA A 483 -5.39 -10.73 -20.02
CA ALA A 483 -5.04 -10.28 -18.69
C ALA A 483 -6.29 -10.13 -17.81
N THR A 484 -6.07 -9.90 -16.52
CA THR A 484 -7.09 -9.44 -15.57
C THR A 484 -6.81 -7.98 -15.22
N ALA A 485 -7.76 -7.09 -15.57
CA ALA A 485 -7.78 -5.71 -15.11
C ALA A 485 -8.47 -5.67 -13.74
N TRP A 486 -7.78 -5.20 -12.73
CA TRP A 486 -8.24 -5.28 -11.34
C TRP A 486 -8.44 -3.92 -10.66
N ARG A 487 -8.09 -2.84 -11.36
CA ARG A 487 -8.32 -1.45 -10.96
C ARG A 487 -8.23 -0.49 -12.15
N THR A 488 -8.60 0.74 -11.95
CA THR A 488 -8.51 1.83 -12.93
C THR A 488 -7.04 2.17 -13.27
N PRO A 489 -6.73 2.38 -14.58
CA PRO A 489 -7.60 2.20 -15.76
C PRO A 489 -7.75 0.73 -16.15
N TYR A 490 -8.96 0.32 -16.50
CA TYR A 490 -9.26 -1.05 -16.91
C TYR A 490 -8.88 -1.28 -18.37
N VAL A 491 -7.59 -1.33 -18.65
CA VAL A 491 -7.03 -1.45 -20.00
C VAL A 491 -6.21 -2.74 -20.11
N VAL A 492 -6.46 -3.51 -21.16
CA VAL A 492 -5.80 -4.80 -21.42
C VAL A 492 -5.20 -4.82 -22.80
N ASP A 493 -3.94 -5.23 -22.93
CA ASP A 493 -3.30 -5.50 -24.23
C ASP A 493 -3.83 -6.82 -24.81
N ILE A 494 -4.45 -6.74 -25.96
CA ILE A 494 -5.04 -7.88 -26.69
C ILE A 494 -4.29 -8.25 -27.97
N THR A 495 -3.17 -7.60 -28.25
CA THR A 495 -2.40 -7.69 -29.50
C THR A 495 -2.15 -9.12 -29.95
N GLU A 496 -1.62 -9.93 -29.04
CA GLU A 496 -1.22 -11.31 -29.36
C GLU A 496 -2.37 -12.30 -29.50
N ALA A 497 -3.58 -11.94 -29.09
CA ALA A 497 -4.75 -12.79 -29.18
C ALA A 497 -5.62 -12.48 -30.39
N LEU A 498 -5.30 -11.38 -31.11
CA LEU A 498 -6.05 -10.95 -32.29
C LEU A 498 -5.80 -11.84 -33.51
N LYS A 499 -6.81 -11.90 -34.38
CA LYS A 499 -6.70 -12.41 -35.75
C LYS A 499 -7.35 -11.44 -36.73
N LYS A 500 -6.95 -11.51 -37.99
CA LYS A 500 -7.61 -10.76 -39.08
C LYS A 500 -9.03 -11.27 -39.28
N GLY A 501 -9.99 -10.36 -39.36
CA GLY A 501 -11.40 -10.68 -39.53
C GLY A 501 -12.16 -10.67 -38.20
N GLU A 502 -13.06 -11.64 -38.03
CA GLU A 502 -13.90 -11.73 -36.84
C GLU A 502 -13.13 -12.30 -35.63
N ASN A 503 -13.24 -11.60 -34.51
CA ASN A 503 -12.67 -12.00 -33.22
C ASN A 503 -13.79 -12.17 -32.20
N LYS A 504 -13.70 -13.21 -31.38
CA LYS A 504 -14.58 -13.45 -30.22
C LYS A 504 -13.98 -12.78 -29.00
N LEU A 505 -14.73 -11.90 -28.35
CA LEU A 505 -14.36 -11.24 -27.10
C LEU A 505 -15.22 -11.78 -25.95
N LYS A 506 -14.57 -12.21 -24.88
CA LYS A 506 -15.22 -12.57 -23.62
C LYS A 506 -14.58 -11.77 -22.49
N ILE A 507 -15.39 -11.09 -21.71
CA ILE A 507 -14.99 -10.33 -20.51
C ILE A 507 -15.71 -10.95 -19.33
N VAL A 508 -14.97 -11.50 -18.36
CA VAL A 508 -15.53 -12.06 -17.14
C VAL A 508 -15.36 -11.03 -16.04
N VAL A 509 -16.47 -10.45 -15.60
CA VAL A 509 -16.49 -9.46 -14.51
C VAL A 509 -16.85 -10.15 -13.22
N VAL A 510 -16.18 -9.77 -12.13
CA VAL A 510 -16.50 -10.23 -10.77
C VAL A 510 -16.65 -9.03 -9.84
N ASN A 511 -17.74 -9.04 -9.07
CA ASN A 511 -18.00 -8.09 -7.99
C ASN A 511 -17.82 -8.75 -6.61
N THR A 512 -18.08 -8.02 -5.53
CA THR A 512 -17.96 -8.50 -4.15
C THR A 512 -19.24 -9.14 -3.62
N TRP A 513 -19.18 -9.79 -2.44
CA TRP A 513 -20.33 -10.48 -1.82
C TRP A 513 -21.41 -9.55 -1.27
N ALA A 514 -21.12 -8.26 -1.07
CA ALA A 514 -21.96 -7.32 -0.35
C ALA A 514 -23.43 -7.32 -0.82
N ASN A 515 -23.66 -7.30 -2.14
CA ASN A 515 -25.02 -7.23 -2.70
C ASN A 515 -25.81 -8.53 -2.46
N ALA A 516 -25.19 -9.69 -2.63
CA ALA A 516 -25.90 -10.97 -2.43
C ALA A 516 -26.23 -11.23 -0.95
N ILE A 517 -25.34 -10.84 -0.04
CA ILE A 517 -25.59 -10.90 1.40
C ILE A 517 -26.76 -9.99 1.77
N GLN A 518 -26.79 -8.74 1.28
CA GLN A 518 -27.90 -7.83 1.51
C GLN A 518 -29.19 -8.39 0.94
N GLY A 519 -29.18 -8.93 -0.28
CA GLY A 519 -30.35 -9.58 -0.87
C GLY A 519 -30.85 -10.76 -0.04
N SER A 520 -29.95 -11.56 0.50
CA SER A 520 -30.29 -12.68 1.39
C SER A 520 -30.97 -12.20 2.69
N ASP A 521 -30.43 -11.14 3.31
CA ASP A 521 -31.00 -10.55 4.52
C ASP A 521 -32.39 -9.94 4.28
N GLU A 522 -32.67 -9.45 3.06
CA GLU A 522 -33.94 -8.89 2.65
C GLU A 522 -34.96 -9.96 2.14
N GLY A 523 -34.60 -11.23 2.14
CA GLY A 523 -35.41 -12.30 1.56
C GLY A 523 -35.49 -12.29 0.03
N LYS A 524 -34.49 -11.67 -0.62
CA LYS A 524 -34.36 -11.50 -2.08
C LYS A 524 -33.04 -12.10 -2.59
N ALA A 525 -32.61 -13.21 -1.98
CA ALA A 525 -31.35 -13.88 -2.34
C ALA A 525 -31.32 -14.24 -3.83
N PRO A 526 -30.27 -13.88 -4.59
CA PRO A 526 -30.17 -14.17 -6.01
C PRO A 526 -29.97 -15.67 -6.31
N PHE A 527 -29.47 -16.43 -5.34
CA PHE A 527 -29.28 -17.87 -5.42
C PHE A 527 -29.23 -18.50 -4.02
N LYS A 528 -29.25 -19.83 -3.94
CA LYS A 528 -29.17 -20.58 -2.69
C LYS A 528 -27.74 -20.69 -2.16
N GLY A 529 -27.61 -20.97 -0.85
CA GLY A 529 -26.30 -21.21 -0.21
C GLY A 529 -25.56 -19.95 0.22
N ILE A 530 -26.16 -18.76 0.14
CA ILE A 530 -25.59 -17.53 0.67
C ILE A 530 -25.66 -17.58 2.19
N TRP A 531 -24.50 -17.61 2.83
CA TRP A 531 -24.41 -17.66 4.28
C TRP A 531 -23.03 -17.23 4.78
N THR A 532 -23.01 -16.50 5.88
CA THR A 532 -21.81 -16.19 6.66
C THR A 532 -22.15 -16.10 8.14
N ASN A 533 -21.18 -16.39 9.02
CA ASN A 533 -21.33 -16.12 10.45
C ASN A 533 -21.06 -14.65 10.80
N ALA A 534 -20.49 -13.86 9.91
CA ALA A 534 -20.31 -12.43 10.13
C ALA A 534 -21.67 -11.73 10.25
N LYS A 535 -21.83 -10.97 11.35
CA LYS A 535 -23.09 -10.27 11.68
C LYS A 535 -23.14 -8.84 11.16
N TYR A 536 -21.99 -8.29 10.79
CA TYR A 536 -21.86 -6.90 10.38
C TYR A 536 -22.30 -6.73 8.93
N ARG A 537 -22.90 -5.58 8.65
CA ARG A 537 -23.44 -5.20 7.36
C ARG A 537 -23.09 -3.75 7.08
N ARG A 538 -23.02 -3.40 5.82
CA ARG A 538 -22.85 -2.01 5.39
C ARG A 538 -23.92 -1.11 6.00
N ALA A 539 -23.52 0.07 6.45
CA ALA A 539 -24.45 1.04 7.01
C ALA A 539 -25.45 1.57 5.94
N SER A 540 -24.99 1.77 4.71
CA SER A 540 -25.84 2.12 3.58
C SER A 540 -26.65 0.90 3.12
N LYS A 541 -27.94 1.14 2.83
CA LYS A 541 -28.82 0.16 2.19
C LYS A 541 -28.81 0.25 0.66
N GLU A 542 -28.07 1.19 0.08
CA GLU A 542 -27.85 1.24 -1.35
C GLU A 542 -26.95 0.08 -1.79
N LEU A 543 -27.35 -0.60 -2.86
CA LEU A 543 -26.53 -1.66 -3.45
C LEU A 543 -25.26 -1.04 -4.05
N LEU A 544 -24.17 -1.80 -4.00
CA LEU A 544 -22.94 -1.42 -4.68
C LEU A 544 -23.12 -1.58 -6.18
N PRO A 545 -22.68 -0.61 -7.00
CA PRO A 545 -22.64 -0.80 -8.45
C PRO A 545 -21.95 -2.09 -8.81
N ALA A 546 -22.43 -2.74 -9.88
CA ALA A 546 -21.92 -4.06 -10.28
C ALA A 546 -21.98 -4.27 -11.78
N GLY A 547 -20.96 -4.93 -12.34
CA GLY A 547 -20.92 -5.33 -13.72
C GLY A 547 -19.95 -4.54 -14.61
N LEU A 548 -20.04 -4.76 -15.91
CA LEU A 548 -19.35 -3.99 -16.95
C LEU A 548 -20.20 -2.80 -17.33
N LEU A 549 -19.74 -1.60 -17.03
CA LEU A 549 -20.49 -0.35 -17.26
C LEU A 549 -19.99 0.39 -18.51
N GLY A 550 -18.77 0.07 -18.97
CA GLY A 550 -18.20 0.64 -20.19
C GLY A 550 -17.86 2.15 -20.09
N PRO A 551 -17.78 2.88 -21.22
CA PRO A 551 -17.85 2.34 -22.59
C PRO A 551 -16.63 1.47 -22.94
N VAL A 552 -16.87 0.39 -23.69
CA VAL A 552 -15.78 -0.49 -24.15
C VAL A 552 -15.28 -0.02 -25.51
N SER A 553 -13.96 0.11 -25.65
CA SER A 553 -13.32 0.51 -26.91
C SER A 553 -11.99 -0.22 -27.15
N ILE A 554 -11.58 -0.27 -28.40
CA ILE A 554 -10.30 -0.81 -28.85
C ILE A 554 -9.48 0.32 -29.44
N THR A 555 -8.23 0.46 -29.00
CA THR A 555 -7.31 1.50 -29.50
C THR A 555 -6.06 0.83 -30.05
N THR A 556 -5.66 1.19 -31.28
CA THR A 556 -4.36 0.81 -31.82
C THR A 556 -3.33 1.87 -31.44
N CYS A 557 -2.23 1.48 -30.83
CA CYS A 557 -1.15 2.36 -30.39
C CYS A 557 0.14 2.04 -31.16
N LYS A 558 0.89 3.10 -31.55
CA LYS A 558 2.12 3.01 -32.35
C LYS A 558 3.34 3.42 -31.52
#